data_0dfbc70a849ad7fd8f04c69df0484330
#
_entry.id   0dfbc70a849ad7fd8f04c69df0484330
#
_cell.length_a   1.000
_cell.length_b   1.000
_cell.length_c   1.000
_cell.angle_alpha   90.00
_cell.angle_beta   90.00
_cell.angle_gamma   90.00
#
_symmetry.space_group_name_H-M   'P 1'
#
loop_
_entity.id
_entity.type
_entity.pdbx_description
1 polymer ?
#
loop_
_entity_poly.entity_id
_entity_poly.type
_entity_poly.pdbx_seq_one_letter_code
_entity_poly.pdbx_strand_id
1 'polypeptide(L)'
;MGAQWKAKGKAAAADARGKLFGRLAKDIMVAARSGADPALNARLRLVIEQARKASMPKDTLDRAIKKGAGLTGETVNFEHVIYEGFAPHQVPVMVECLTDNVKRTAPEMRVLFRKGQLGASGSVAWDFDHVGLIEAEPAAEGADPEMAAIEAGAQDLEPGEAEGSTLFVTAPADLDLVSRALPAQGFTVLSAKLGYKPKNPVDPASLSAEQLEEVEAFLAAIDGNDDVQNVYAGLAA
;
A
#
# COMPACT_ATOMS: atom_id res chain seq x y z
N MET A 1 5.53 -2.07 13.69
CA MET A 1 4.91 -3.36 13.28
C MET A 1 3.92 -3.09 12.16
N GLY A 2 4.45 -2.92 10.95
CA GLY A 2 3.57 -2.92 9.79
C GLY A 2 2.93 -4.30 9.67
N ALA A 3 1.62 -4.37 9.87
CA ALA A 3 0.77 -5.44 9.37
C ALA A 3 1.01 -6.90 9.84
N GLN A 4 1.33 -7.16 11.11
CA GLN A 4 1.24 -8.53 11.66
C GLN A 4 -0.17 -9.15 11.51
N TRP A 5 -1.22 -8.32 11.38
CA TRP A 5 -2.58 -8.75 11.09
C TRP A 5 -2.74 -9.36 9.69
N LYS A 6 -1.77 -9.16 8.76
CA LYS A 6 -1.74 -9.78 7.42
C LYS A 6 -1.21 -11.23 7.42
N ALA A 7 -0.69 -11.76 8.51
CA ALA A 7 0.13 -12.99 8.54
C ALA A 7 -0.54 -14.23 9.12
N LYS A 8 -1.82 -14.52 8.94
CA LYS A 8 -2.44 -15.79 9.42
C LYS A 8 -2.95 -16.69 8.28
N GLY A 9 -2.16 -17.73 7.95
CA GLY A 9 -2.60 -19.04 7.43
C GLY A 9 -2.35 -19.35 5.95
N LYS A 10 -1.91 -20.59 5.65
CA LYS A 10 -1.60 -21.10 4.28
C LYS A 10 -2.82 -21.16 3.32
N ALA A 11 -4.04 -21.33 3.81
CA ALA A 11 -5.26 -21.23 2.99
C ALA A 11 -5.54 -19.77 2.58
N ALA A 12 -5.18 -18.81 3.44
CA ALA A 12 -5.21 -17.39 3.13
C ALA A 12 -4.15 -16.96 2.09
N ALA A 13 -3.10 -17.76 1.86
CA ALA A 13 -2.01 -17.37 0.95
C ALA A 13 -2.44 -17.37 -0.54
N ALA A 14 -3.34 -18.25 -0.94
CA ALA A 14 -3.86 -18.27 -2.32
C ALA A 14 -4.84 -17.11 -2.54
N ASP A 15 -5.72 -16.85 -1.58
CA ASP A 15 -6.66 -15.72 -1.61
C ASP A 15 -5.91 -14.39 -1.49
N ALA A 16 -4.91 -14.30 -0.62
CA ALA A 16 -4.04 -13.14 -0.49
C ALA A 16 -3.28 -12.85 -1.80
N ARG A 17 -2.79 -13.90 -2.48
CA ARG A 17 -2.13 -13.75 -3.78
C ARG A 17 -3.11 -13.28 -4.86
N GLY A 18 -4.34 -13.81 -4.88
CA GLY A 18 -5.40 -13.38 -5.79
C GLY A 18 -5.74 -11.90 -5.59
N LYS A 19 -5.90 -11.45 -4.35
CA LYS A 19 -6.14 -10.04 -3.99
C LYS A 19 -4.97 -9.15 -4.39
N LEU A 20 -3.74 -9.55 -4.09
CA LEU A 20 -2.55 -8.82 -4.50
C LEU A 20 -2.51 -8.63 -6.03
N PHE A 21 -2.78 -9.68 -6.80
CA PHE A 21 -2.83 -9.57 -8.25
C PHE A 21 -3.98 -8.68 -8.73
N GLY A 22 -5.13 -8.71 -8.06
CA GLY A 22 -6.25 -7.81 -8.33
C GLY A 22 -5.88 -6.34 -8.13
N ARG A 23 -5.23 -6.01 -7.00
CA ARG A 23 -4.73 -4.67 -6.69
C ARG A 23 -3.70 -4.19 -7.72
N LEU A 24 -2.67 -4.98 -7.96
CA LEU A 24 -1.64 -4.66 -8.95
C LEU A 24 -2.22 -4.50 -10.36
N ALA A 25 -3.20 -5.32 -10.74
CA ALA A 25 -3.86 -5.17 -12.04
C ALA A 25 -4.63 -3.83 -12.15
N LYS A 26 -5.31 -3.40 -11.09
CA LYS A 26 -5.96 -2.08 -11.04
C LYS A 26 -4.95 -0.95 -11.14
N ASP A 27 -3.84 -1.01 -10.40
CA ASP A 27 -2.76 -0.02 -10.44
C ASP A 27 -2.12 0.07 -11.82
N ILE A 28 -1.86 -1.09 -12.47
CA ILE A 28 -1.38 -1.15 -13.85
C ILE A 28 -2.36 -0.49 -14.81
N MET A 29 -3.67 -0.80 -14.69
CA MET A 29 -4.69 -0.20 -15.56
C MET A 29 -4.75 1.32 -15.40
N VAL A 30 -4.66 1.84 -14.17
CA VAL A 30 -4.64 3.28 -13.90
C VAL A 30 -3.37 3.92 -14.45
N ALA A 31 -2.21 3.32 -14.22
CA ALA A 31 -0.94 3.85 -14.71
C ALA A 31 -0.87 3.84 -16.25
N ALA A 32 -1.39 2.80 -16.90
CA ALA A 32 -1.38 2.65 -18.36
C ALA A 32 -2.26 3.67 -19.10
N ARG A 33 -3.19 4.36 -18.41
CA ARG A 33 -3.98 5.47 -19.00
C ARG A 33 -3.12 6.60 -19.54
N SER A 34 -2.00 6.89 -18.88
CA SER A 34 -1.05 7.93 -19.30
C SER A 34 -0.10 7.47 -20.42
N GLY A 35 -0.21 6.21 -20.85
CA GLY A 35 0.62 5.62 -21.89
C GLY A 35 0.98 4.17 -21.57
N ALA A 36 0.92 3.31 -22.58
CA ALA A 36 1.17 1.85 -22.46
C ALA A 36 2.66 1.49 -22.47
N ASP A 37 3.54 2.44 -22.80
CA ASP A 37 4.98 2.19 -22.88
C ASP A 37 5.66 2.46 -21.52
N PRO A 38 6.19 1.42 -20.84
CA PRO A 38 6.88 1.62 -19.57
C PRO A 38 8.16 2.45 -19.65
N ALA A 39 8.76 2.56 -20.83
CA ALA A 39 9.95 3.39 -21.03
C ALA A 39 9.62 4.89 -20.92
N LEU A 40 8.41 5.28 -21.30
CA LEU A 40 7.90 6.65 -21.28
C LEU A 40 6.97 6.94 -20.09
N ASN A 41 6.61 5.92 -19.31
CA ASN A 41 5.68 6.00 -18.19
C ASN A 41 6.31 5.43 -16.93
N ALA A 42 6.93 6.30 -16.11
CA ALA A 42 7.65 5.91 -14.90
C ALA A 42 6.73 5.19 -13.89
N ARG A 43 5.48 5.66 -13.72
CA ARG A 43 4.51 5.03 -12.84
C ARG A 43 4.17 3.61 -13.30
N LEU A 44 3.92 3.42 -14.59
CA LEU A 44 3.65 2.10 -15.15
C LEU A 44 4.83 1.16 -14.98
N ARG A 45 6.06 1.65 -15.18
CA ARG A 45 7.28 0.87 -14.99
C ARG A 45 7.38 0.35 -13.55
N LEU A 46 7.20 1.21 -12.53
CA LEU A 46 7.26 0.82 -11.12
C LEU A 46 6.24 -0.28 -10.79
N VAL A 47 4.98 -0.10 -11.22
CA VAL A 47 3.93 -1.10 -10.94
C VAL A 47 4.19 -2.41 -11.68
N ILE A 48 4.74 -2.38 -12.90
CA ILE A 48 5.14 -3.59 -13.64
C ILE A 48 6.27 -4.32 -12.88
N GLU A 49 7.24 -3.61 -12.34
CA GLU A 49 8.32 -4.21 -11.55
C GLU A 49 7.77 -4.88 -10.29
N GLN A 50 6.85 -4.23 -9.57
CA GLN A 50 6.15 -4.82 -8.42
C GLN A 50 5.37 -6.09 -8.83
N ALA A 51 4.62 -6.03 -9.93
CA ALA A 51 3.86 -7.17 -10.43
C ALA A 51 4.77 -8.37 -10.79
N ARG A 52 5.93 -8.11 -11.38
CA ARG A 52 6.94 -9.13 -11.70
C ARG A 52 7.53 -9.75 -10.44
N LYS A 53 7.88 -8.94 -9.43
CA LYS A 53 8.37 -9.42 -8.13
C LYS A 53 7.32 -10.27 -7.41
N ALA A 54 6.06 -9.86 -7.48
CA ALA A 54 4.93 -10.65 -6.98
C ALA A 54 4.67 -11.93 -7.78
N SER A 55 5.42 -12.20 -8.85
CA SER A 55 5.23 -13.32 -9.76
C SER A 55 3.86 -13.32 -10.46
N MET A 56 3.37 -12.14 -10.83
CA MET A 56 2.15 -12.02 -11.63
C MET A 56 2.36 -12.66 -13.02
N PRO A 57 1.44 -13.50 -13.51
CA PRO A 57 1.54 -14.07 -14.85
C PRO A 57 1.60 -12.99 -15.93
N LYS A 58 2.50 -13.16 -16.89
CA LYS A 58 2.72 -12.19 -17.99
C LYS A 58 1.42 -11.86 -18.74
N ASP A 59 0.58 -12.85 -19.03
CA ASP A 59 -0.69 -12.64 -19.74
C ASP A 59 -1.67 -11.76 -18.94
N THR A 60 -1.64 -11.85 -17.61
CA THR A 60 -2.45 -11.00 -16.73
C THR A 60 -1.94 -9.56 -16.73
N LEU A 61 -0.63 -9.40 -16.66
CA LEU A 61 0.03 -8.11 -16.75
C LEU A 61 -0.24 -7.43 -18.11
N ASP A 62 -0.03 -8.13 -19.21
CA ASP A 62 -0.24 -7.60 -20.57
C ASP A 62 -1.72 -7.22 -20.80
N ARG A 63 -2.67 -8.03 -20.29
CA ARG A 63 -4.11 -7.69 -20.34
C ARG A 63 -4.43 -6.43 -19.55
N ALA A 64 -3.86 -6.27 -18.36
CA ALA A 64 -4.08 -5.08 -17.54
C ALA A 64 -3.55 -3.81 -18.23
N ILE A 65 -2.35 -3.86 -18.83
CA ILE A 65 -1.79 -2.75 -19.61
C ILE A 65 -2.70 -2.39 -20.79
N LYS A 66 -3.10 -3.38 -21.61
CA LYS A 66 -3.95 -3.16 -22.76
C LYS A 66 -5.31 -2.58 -22.38
N LYS A 67 -5.91 -3.08 -21.30
CA LYS A 67 -7.20 -2.60 -20.80
C LYS A 67 -7.09 -1.18 -20.27
N GLY A 68 -6.05 -0.87 -19.50
CA GLY A 68 -5.79 0.47 -18.99
C GLY A 68 -5.52 1.50 -20.09
N ALA A 69 -4.80 1.11 -21.13
CA ALA A 69 -4.51 1.95 -22.30
C ALA A 69 -5.70 2.08 -23.28
N GLY A 70 -6.86 1.45 -23.02
CA GLY A 70 -8.03 1.50 -23.91
C GLY A 70 -7.89 0.69 -25.19
N LEU A 71 -6.90 -0.21 -25.30
CA LEU A 71 -6.61 -0.99 -26.50
C LEU A 71 -7.54 -2.21 -26.67
N THR A 72 -8.39 -2.51 -25.69
CA THR A 72 -9.34 -3.64 -25.72
C THR A 72 -10.74 -3.24 -26.16
N GLY A 73 -10.99 -1.95 -26.43
CA GLY A 73 -12.32 -1.43 -26.73
C GLY A 73 -13.22 -1.26 -25.49
N GLU A 74 -12.82 -1.75 -24.35
CA GLU A 74 -13.46 -1.53 -23.05
C GLU A 74 -12.66 -0.52 -22.24
N THR A 75 -13.31 0.55 -21.78
CA THR A 75 -12.70 1.50 -20.83
C THR A 75 -13.25 1.24 -19.45
N VAL A 76 -12.40 0.87 -18.51
CA VAL A 76 -12.75 0.83 -17.09
C VAL A 76 -12.31 2.13 -16.45
N ASN A 77 -13.26 2.88 -15.90
CA ASN A 77 -12.99 4.09 -15.17
C ASN A 77 -12.93 3.75 -13.68
N PHE A 78 -11.71 3.73 -13.13
CA PHE A 78 -11.53 3.67 -11.69
C PHE A 78 -11.55 5.07 -11.09
N GLU A 79 -12.26 5.21 -9.99
CA GLU A 79 -12.23 6.37 -9.11
C GLU A 79 -11.41 6.03 -7.87
N HIS A 80 -10.50 6.94 -7.51
CA HIS A 80 -9.73 6.86 -6.29
C HIS A 80 -10.53 7.54 -5.18
N VAL A 81 -10.86 6.81 -4.13
CA VAL A 81 -11.66 7.29 -3.01
C VAL A 81 -10.94 6.95 -1.71
N ILE A 82 -10.82 7.94 -0.82
CA ILE A 82 -10.28 7.74 0.52
C ILE A 82 -11.44 7.76 1.51
N TYR A 83 -11.54 6.70 2.31
CA TYR A 83 -12.42 6.63 3.46
C TYR A 83 -11.60 6.84 4.72
N GLU A 84 -12.10 7.66 5.62
CA GLU A 84 -11.45 8.04 6.85
C GLU A 84 -12.30 7.66 8.06
N GLY A 85 -11.66 7.31 9.16
CA GLY A 85 -12.38 6.98 10.37
C GLY A 85 -11.49 6.38 11.45
N PHE A 86 -12.11 5.68 12.37
CA PHE A 86 -11.44 5.04 13.49
C PHE A 86 -11.80 3.56 13.52
N ALA A 87 -10.78 2.72 13.69
CA ALA A 87 -10.93 1.34 14.12
C ALA A 87 -11.44 1.32 15.59
N PRO A 88 -11.82 0.16 16.14
CA PRO A 88 -12.05 0.03 17.57
C PRO A 88 -10.92 0.68 18.39
N HIS A 89 -11.24 1.14 19.59
CA HIS A 89 -10.28 1.78 20.52
C HIS A 89 -9.62 3.06 19.99
N GLN A 90 -10.34 3.79 19.11
CA GLN A 90 -9.94 5.10 18.58
C GLN A 90 -8.63 5.09 17.77
N VAL A 91 -8.22 3.96 17.20
CA VAL A 91 -7.09 3.91 16.28
C VAL A 91 -7.49 4.56 14.95
N PRO A 92 -6.86 5.68 14.53
CA PRO A 92 -7.21 6.35 13.29
C PRO A 92 -6.85 5.49 12.09
N VAL A 93 -7.70 5.49 11.06
CA VAL A 93 -7.53 4.67 9.85
C VAL A 93 -7.88 5.47 8.61
N MET A 94 -6.99 5.42 7.61
CA MET A 94 -7.26 5.84 6.25
C MET A 94 -7.32 4.62 5.33
N VAL A 95 -8.38 4.53 4.53
CA VAL A 95 -8.62 3.42 3.61
C VAL A 95 -8.65 3.96 2.19
N GLU A 96 -7.66 3.58 1.41
CA GLU A 96 -7.54 3.95 0.01
C GLU A 96 -8.22 2.91 -0.86
N CYS A 97 -9.25 3.32 -1.57
CA CYS A 97 -10.02 2.47 -2.48
C CYS A 97 -9.81 2.90 -3.93
N LEU A 98 -9.74 1.91 -4.80
CA LEU A 98 -9.76 2.10 -6.24
C LEU A 98 -10.93 1.28 -6.81
N THR A 99 -12.02 1.96 -7.12
CA THR A 99 -13.28 1.33 -7.49
C THR A 99 -13.80 1.82 -8.84
N ASP A 100 -14.47 0.94 -9.56
CA ASP A 100 -15.25 1.27 -10.76
C ASP A 100 -16.70 1.67 -10.42
N ASN A 101 -17.11 1.54 -9.14
CA ASN A 101 -18.46 1.82 -8.70
C ASN A 101 -18.53 2.31 -7.24
N VAL A 102 -18.36 3.61 -7.03
CA VAL A 102 -18.44 4.24 -5.70
C VAL A 102 -19.78 3.98 -4.99
N LYS A 103 -20.89 3.84 -5.75
CA LYS A 103 -22.20 3.55 -5.17
C LYS A 103 -22.30 2.16 -4.57
N ARG A 104 -21.48 1.20 -5.02
CA ARG A 104 -21.31 -0.12 -4.42
C ARG A 104 -20.34 -0.04 -3.21
N THR A 105 -19.18 0.58 -3.39
CA THR A 105 -18.12 0.61 -2.38
C THR A 105 -18.53 1.37 -1.12
N ALA A 106 -19.23 2.50 -1.24
CA ALA A 106 -19.57 3.32 -0.08
C ALA A 106 -20.49 2.61 0.94
N PRO A 107 -21.56 1.89 0.57
CA PRO A 107 -22.32 1.05 1.50
C PRO A 107 -21.48 -0.07 2.13
N GLU A 108 -20.59 -0.71 1.37
CA GLU A 108 -19.72 -1.77 1.86
C GLU A 108 -18.77 -1.22 2.94
N MET A 109 -18.15 -0.05 2.71
CA MET A 109 -17.31 0.61 3.71
C MET A 109 -18.11 0.95 4.97
N ARG A 110 -19.35 1.44 4.86
CA ARG A 110 -20.21 1.68 6.04
C ARG A 110 -20.48 0.41 6.84
N VAL A 111 -20.63 -0.73 6.17
CA VAL A 111 -20.81 -2.03 6.85
C VAL A 111 -19.54 -2.46 7.55
N LEU A 112 -18.38 -2.34 6.90
CA LEU A 112 -17.08 -2.70 7.47
C LEU A 112 -16.74 -1.83 8.69
N PHE A 113 -17.04 -0.53 8.64
CA PHE A 113 -16.82 0.39 9.75
C PHE A 113 -17.82 0.29 10.90
N ARG A 114 -18.77 -0.67 10.91
CA ARG A 114 -19.72 -0.83 12.02
C ARG A 114 -19.10 -1.16 13.36
N LYS A 115 -17.93 -1.82 13.37
CA LYS A 115 -17.19 -2.12 14.61
C LYS A 115 -16.29 -0.97 15.06
N GLY A 116 -16.04 -0.03 14.18
CA GLY A 116 -15.35 1.22 14.41
C GLY A 116 -16.27 2.40 14.15
N GLN A 117 -15.72 3.47 13.60
CA GLN A 117 -16.48 4.68 13.25
C GLN A 117 -16.02 5.21 11.90
N LEU A 118 -16.92 5.22 10.91
CA LEU A 118 -16.66 5.91 9.65
C LEU A 118 -16.82 7.42 9.87
N GLY A 119 -15.79 8.16 9.55
CA GLY A 119 -15.76 9.62 9.65
C GLY A 119 -16.13 10.33 8.35
N ALA A 120 -16.20 11.63 8.41
CA ALA A 120 -16.24 12.47 7.22
C ALA A 120 -14.85 12.66 6.64
N SER A 121 -14.75 13.11 5.38
CA SER A 121 -13.46 13.48 4.77
C SER A 121 -12.77 14.55 5.61
N GLY A 122 -11.46 14.37 5.90
CA GLY A 122 -10.67 15.23 6.77
C GLY A 122 -10.77 14.89 8.26
N SER A 123 -11.53 13.85 8.66
CA SER A 123 -11.69 13.51 10.09
C SER A 123 -10.41 12.98 10.73
N VAL A 124 -9.55 12.30 9.99
CA VAL A 124 -8.26 11.78 10.47
C VAL A 124 -7.08 12.14 9.57
N ALA A 125 -7.30 12.66 8.37
CA ALA A 125 -6.24 12.99 7.41
C ALA A 125 -5.20 13.98 7.96
N TRP A 126 -5.57 14.85 8.89
CA TRP A 126 -4.66 15.78 9.55
C TRP A 126 -3.59 15.08 10.39
N ASP A 127 -3.86 13.86 10.87
CA ASP A 127 -2.95 13.03 11.66
C ASP A 127 -2.07 12.11 10.81
N PHE A 128 -2.13 12.25 9.49
CA PHE A 128 -1.29 11.50 8.56
C PHE A 128 -0.49 12.44 7.66
N ASP A 129 0.76 12.08 7.42
CA ASP A 129 1.59 12.71 6.40
C ASP A 129 1.49 11.93 5.08
N HIS A 130 1.30 12.64 3.98
CA HIS A 130 1.39 12.05 2.64
C HIS A 130 2.86 11.94 2.26
N VAL A 131 3.36 10.73 2.05
CA VAL A 131 4.78 10.39 1.91
C VAL A 131 5.03 9.42 0.76
N GLY A 132 6.29 9.33 0.33
CA GLY A 132 6.78 8.20 -0.45
C GLY A 132 7.20 7.08 0.51
N LEU A 133 6.78 5.87 0.21
CA LEU A 133 7.09 4.65 0.96
C LEU A 133 7.86 3.69 0.04
N ILE A 134 9.09 3.36 0.41
CA ILE A 134 9.96 2.46 -0.35
C ILE A 134 10.37 1.31 0.56
N GLU A 135 9.87 0.13 0.29
CA GLU A 135 10.32 -1.07 0.97
C GLU A 135 11.51 -1.67 0.21
N ALA A 136 12.59 -1.93 0.91
CA ALA A 136 13.79 -2.51 0.32
C ALA A 136 14.46 -3.49 1.29
N GLU A 137 15.12 -4.51 0.72
CA GLU A 137 15.88 -5.49 1.47
C GLU A 137 17.38 -5.33 1.20
N PRO A 138 18.27 -5.65 2.16
CA PRO A 138 19.70 -5.69 1.91
C PRO A 138 20.04 -6.64 0.75
N ALA A 139 20.78 -6.15 -0.24
CA ALA A 139 21.23 -6.98 -1.37
C ALA A 139 22.46 -7.84 -1.00
N ALA A 140 23.16 -7.46 0.06
CA ALA A 140 24.33 -8.15 0.58
C ALA A 140 24.42 -7.99 2.11
N GLU A 141 25.14 -8.90 2.74
CA GLU A 141 25.42 -8.84 4.18
C GLU A 141 26.25 -7.59 4.51
N GLY A 142 25.82 -6.83 5.52
CA GLY A 142 26.51 -5.61 5.96
C GLY A 142 26.02 -4.30 5.31
N ALA A 143 24.95 -4.33 4.52
CA ALA A 143 24.30 -3.09 4.08
C ALA A 143 23.72 -2.33 5.29
N ASP A 144 24.07 -1.06 5.42
CA ASP A 144 23.67 -0.18 6.51
C ASP A 144 22.46 0.66 6.07
N PRO A 145 21.26 0.44 6.65
CA PRO A 145 20.06 1.16 6.25
C PRO A 145 20.09 2.64 6.61
N GLU A 146 20.78 3.03 7.70
CA GLU A 146 20.88 4.43 8.10
C GLU A 146 21.75 5.21 7.10
N MET A 147 22.92 4.65 6.74
CA MET A 147 23.78 5.24 5.72
C MET A 147 23.09 5.28 4.36
N ALA A 148 22.37 4.21 3.99
CA ALA A 148 21.63 4.17 2.74
C ALA A 148 20.53 5.22 2.70
N ALA A 149 19.81 5.47 3.80
CA ALA A 149 18.80 6.52 3.90
C ALA A 149 19.38 7.90 3.66
N ILE A 150 20.52 8.20 4.31
CA ILE A 150 21.20 9.50 4.18
C ILE A 150 21.69 9.70 2.73
N GLU A 151 22.41 8.73 2.17
CA GLU A 151 23.01 8.84 0.84
C GLU A 151 21.96 8.82 -0.29
N ALA A 152 20.84 8.11 -0.11
CA ALA A 152 19.76 8.10 -1.06
C ALA A 152 18.82 9.32 -0.93
N GLY A 153 18.86 10.06 0.20
CA GLY A 153 18.01 11.22 0.46
C GLY A 153 16.63 10.85 1.04
N ALA A 154 16.51 9.72 1.72
CA ALA A 154 15.32 9.41 2.50
C ALA A 154 15.22 10.30 3.75
N GLN A 155 14.01 10.59 4.20
CA GLN A 155 13.75 11.45 5.36
C GLN A 155 13.70 10.65 6.67
N ASP A 156 13.28 9.39 6.59
CA ASP A 156 13.13 8.51 7.75
C ASP A 156 13.23 7.05 7.30
N LEU A 157 13.39 6.13 8.26
CA LEU A 157 13.39 4.70 8.04
C LEU A 157 12.73 3.96 9.19
N GLU A 158 12.08 2.84 8.87
CA GLU A 158 11.41 1.94 9.80
C GLU A 158 11.65 0.48 9.39
N PRO A 159 11.42 -0.49 10.30
CA PRO A 159 11.35 -1.88 9.89
C PRO A 159 10.28 -2.09 8.81
N GLY A 160 10.63 -2.82 7.74
CA GLY A 160 9.70 -3.11 6.65
C GLY A 160 8.69 -4.22 7.00
N GLU A 161 7.76 -4.49 6.07
CA GLU A 161 6.76 -5.56 6.22
C GLU A 161 7.39 -6.95 6.02
N ALA A 162 8.33 -7.10 5.09
CA ALA A 162 9.06 -8.33 4.88
C ALA A 162 10.15 -8.52 5.93
N GLU A 163 10.41 -9.78 6.31
CA GLU A 163 11.46 -10.09 7.28
C GLU A 163 12.83 -9.59 6.81
N GLY A 164 13.47 -8.76 7.61
CA GLY A 164 14.77 -8.15 7.29
C GLY A 164 14.72 -6.98 6.29
N SER A 165 13.53 -6.56 5.83
CA SER A 165 13.39 -5.38 4.99
C SER A 165 13.37 -4.08 5.81
N THR A 166 13.66 -2.98 5.14
CA THR A 166 13.58 -1.61 5.66
C THR A 166 12.59 -0.81 4.84
N LEU A 167 11.73 -0.07 5.51
CA LEU A 167 10.83 0.91 4.90
C LEU A 167 11.51 2.28 4.95
N PHE A 168 11.92 2.79 3.79
CA PHE A 168 12.45 4.15 3.64
C PHE A 168 11.29 5.10 3.35
N VAL A 169 11.24 6.20 4.08
CA VAL A 169 10.21 7.23 3.95
C VAL A 169 10.80 8.46 3.27
N THR A 170 10.10 9.00 2.29
CA THR A 170 10.56 10.16 1.51
C THR A 170 9.48 11.23 1.39
N ALA A 171 9.85 12.43 0.96
CA ALA A 171 8.86 13.34 0.42
C ALA A 171 8.21 12.73 -0.84
N PRO A 172 6.93 13.02 -1.11
CA PRO A 172 6.23 12.46 -2.28
C PRO A 172 6.94 12.74 -3.62
N ALA A 173 7.57 13.90 -3.74
CA ALA A 173 8.30 14.31 -4.94
C ALA A 173 9.60 13.52 -5.17
N ASP A 174 10.20 13.03 -4.10
CA ASP A 174 11.52 12.39 -4.12
C ASP A 174 11.45 10.86 -4.25
N LEU A 175 10.23 10.29 -4.27
CA LEU A 175 10.01 8.84 -4.32
C LEU A 175 10.79 8.14 -5.43
N ASP A 176 10.75 8.65 -6.66
CA ASP A 176 11.46 8.04 -7.80
C ASP A 176 12.98 8.21 -7.67
N LEU A 177 13.44 9.38 -7.20
CA LEU A 177 14.86 9.66 -6.99
C LEU A 177 15.47 8.69 -5.98
N VAL A 178 14.87 8.61 -4.79
CA VAL A 178 15.35 7.75 -3.70
C VAL A 178 15.26 6.27 -4.08
N SER A 179 14.15 5.85 -4.69
CA SER A 179 13.97 4.47 -5.17
C SER A 179 15.07 4.02 -6.13
N ARG A 180 15.60 4.94 -6.97
CA ARG A 180 16.70 4.65 -7.89
C ARG A 180 18.08 4.73 -7.24
N ALA A 181 18.21 5.48 -6.16
CA ALA A 181 19.50 5.63 -5.46
C ALA A 181 19.79 4.42 -4.54
N LEU A 182 18.78 3.82 -3.92
CA LEU A 182 18.92 2.71 -2.97
C LEU A 182 19.70 1.50 -3.52
N PRO A 183 19.57 1.06 -4.79
CA PRO A 183 20.39 -0.02 -5.32
C PRO A 183 21.89 0.26 -5.29
N ALA A 184 22.33 1.51 -5.46
CA ALA A 184 23.73 1.88 -5.36
C ALA A 184 24.25 1.84 -3.90
N GLN A 185 23.34 1.88 -2.93
CA GLN A 185 23.61 1.76 -1.50
C GLN A 185 23.49 0.31 -0.99
N GLY A 186 23.39 -0.68 -1.89
CA GLY A 186 23.34 -2.09 -1.54
C GLY A 186 21.97 -2.61 -1.13
N PHE A 187 20.88 -1.95 -1.55
CA PHE A 187 19.50 -2.38 -1.28
C PHE A 187 18.76 -2.78 -2.55
N THR A 188 17.98 -3.85 -2.46
CA THR A 188 17.03 -4.25 -3.51
C THR A 188 15.67 -3.69 -3.19
N VAL A 189 15.17 -2.75 -3.98
CA VAL A 189 13.83 -2.19 -3.79
C VAL A 189 12.78 -3.26 -4.06
N LEU A 190 11.93 -3.54 -3.08
CA LEU A 190 10.80 -4.49 -3.17
C LEU A 190 9.55 -3.80 -3.68
N SER A 191 9.25 -2.61 -3.12
CA SER A 191 8.12 -1.79 -3.54
C SER A 191 8.43 -0.31 -3.39
N ALA A 192 7.78 0.53 -4.20
CA ALA A 192 7.84 1.98 -4.09
C ALA A 192 6.47 2.56 -4.44
N LYS A 193 5.85 3.30 -3.53
CA LYS A 193 4.52 3.87 -3.69
C LYS A 193 4.34 5.15 -2.89
N LEU A 194 3.40 5.99 -3.29
CA LEU A 194 2.87 7.04 -2.41
C LEU A 194 1.96 6.41 -1.37
N GLY A 195 1.92 6.98 -0.19
CA GLY A 195 1.11 6.48 0.92
C GLY A 195 0.97 7.49 2.04
N TYR A 196 0.51 7.01 3.18
CA TYR A 196 0.26 7.83 4.35
C TYR A 196 0.96 7.23 5.56
N LYS A 197 1.65 8.07 6.34
CA LYS A 197 2.31 7.72 7.59
C LYS A 197 1.62 8.45 8.74
N PRO A 198 1.20 7.76 9.82
CA PRO A 198 0.62 8.42 10.97
C PRO A 198 1.67 9.27 11.70
N LYS A 199 1.25 10.47 12.14
CA LYS A 199 2.09 11.40 12.95
C LYS A 199 2.12 11.01 14.42
N ASN A 200 0.96 10.58 14.93
CA ASN A 200 0.76 10.24 16.34
C ASN A 200 0.16 8.82 16.45
N PRO A 201 0.96 7.78 16.14
CA PRO A 201 0.44 6.43 16.20
C PRO A 201 0.13 6.01 17.63
N VAL A 202 -0.95 5.27 17.81
CA VAL A 202 -1.31 4.62 19.07
C VAL A 202 -0.28 3.55 19.39
N ASP A 203 0.27 3.57 20.59
CA ASP A 203 1.19 2.53 21.06
C ASP A 203 0.41 1.22 21.30
N PRO A 204 0.74 0.10 20.64
CA PRO A 204 0.11 -1.19 20.88
C PRO A 204 0.18 -1.64 22.34
N ALA A 205 1.23 -1.26 23.09
CA ALA A 205 1.36 -1.57 24.50
C ALA A 205 0.32 -0.87 25.39
N SER A 206 -0.32 0.19 24.89
CA SER A 206 -1.43 0.87 25.57
C SER A 206 -2.77 0.15 25.44
N LEU A 207 -2.86 -0.86 24.58
CA LEU A 207 -4.05 -1.68 24.33
C LEU A 207 -3.92 -3.02 25.02
N SER A 208 -5.04 -3.56 25.53
CA SER A 208 -5.05 -4.96 25.97
C SER A 208 -4.91 -5.90 24.77
N ALA A 209 -4.52 -7.16 25.01
CA ALA A 209 -4.43 -8.17 23.96
C ALA A 209 -5.76 -8.37 23.20
N GLU A 210 -6.89 -8.33 23.91
CA GLU A 210 -8.23 -8.42 23.33
C GLU A 210 -8.54 -7.19 22.46
N GLN A 211 -8.20 -5.99 22.91
CA GLN A 211 -8.39 -4.76 22.16
C GLN A 211 -7.54 -4.74 20.89
N LEU A 212 -6.29 -5.20 20.99
CA LEU A 212 -5.42 -5.30 19.81
C LEU A 212 -5.97 -6.32 18.80
N GLU A 213 -6.48 -7.46 19.25
CA GLU A 213 -7.12 -8.46 18.38
C GLU A 213 -8.37 -7.90 17.68
N GLU A 214 -9.18 -7.07 18.36
CA GLU A 214 -10.33 -6.38 17.75
C GLU A 214 -9.90 -5.40 16.66
N VAL A 215 -8.82 -4.62 16.89
CA VAL A 215 -8.26 -3.71 15.89
C VAL A 215 -7.73 -4.49 14.69
N GLU A 216 -6.94 -5.54 14.91
CA GLU A 216 -6.39 -6.37 13.84
C GLU A 216 -7.48 -7.03 13.00
N ALA A 217 -8.52 -7.58 13.64
CA ALA A 217 -9.65 -8.19 12.95
C ALA A 217 -10.44 -7.18 12.11
N PHE A 218 -10.59 -5.94 12.61
CA PHE A 218 -11.21 -4.85 11.87
C PHE A 218 -10.41 -4.46 10.63
N LEU A 219 -9.10 -4.26 10.80
CA LEU A 219 -8.19 -3.89 9.69
C LEU A 219 -8.15 -5.01 8.64
N ALA A 220 -8.10 -6.28 9.07
CA ALA A 220 -8.14 -7.42 8.18
C ALA A 220 -9.44 -7.53 7.39
N ALA A 221 -10.59 -7.20 8.01
CA ALA A 221 -11.87 -7.18 7.34
C ALA A 221 -11.94 -6.09 6.24
N ILE A 222 -11.41 -4.91 6.51
CA ILE A 222 -11.32 -3.81 5.52
C ILE A 222 -10.36 -4.20 4.39
N ASP A 223 -9.16 -4.67 4.70
CA ASP A 223 -8.17 -5.11 3.71
C ASP A 223 -8.70 -6.27 2.85
N GLY A 224 -9.67 -7.00 3.38
CA GLY A 224 -10.38 -8.06 2.68
C GLY A 224 -11.27 -7.60 1.52
N ASN A 225 -11.65 -6.34 1.44
CA ASN A 225 -12.53 -5.83 0.39
C ASN A 225 -11.76 -5.63 -0.94
N ASP A 226 -12.39 -6.03 -2.05
CA ASP A 226 -11.74 -6.03 -3.37
C ASP A 226 -11.45 -4.62 -3.92
N ASP A 227 -12.14 -3.59 -3.43
CA ASP A 227 -11.92 -2.22 -3.86
C ASP A 227 -10.83 -1.52 -3.03
N VAL A 228 -10.43 -2.08 -1.89
CA VAL A 228 -9.39 -1.54 -1.05
C VAL A 228 -8.01 -1.83 -1.64
N GLN A 229 -7.23 -0.78 -1.84
CA GLN A 229 -5.83 -0.86 -2.30
C GLN A 229 -4.87 -0.86 -1.11
N ASN A 230 -5.04 0.10 -0.20
CA ASN A 230 -4.19 0.25 0.96
C ASN A 230 -5.03 0.60 2.20
N VAL A 231 -4.56 0.13 3.35
CA VAL A 231 -5.07 0.49 4.67
C VAL A 231 -3.92 1.06 5.47
N TYR A 232 -4.05 2.28 5.92
CA TYR A 232 -3.09 2.97 6.77
C TYR A 232 -3.70 3.13 8.14
N ALA A 233 -3.11 2.48 9.14
CA ALA A 233 -3.57 2.53 10.52
C ALA A 233 -2.62 3.37 11.37
N GLY A 234 -3.16 4.22 12.22
CA GLY A 234 -2.42 4.97 13.22
C GLY A 234 -2.06 4.08 14.41
N LEU A 235 -1.38 2.97 14.16
CA LEU A 235 -0.86 2.05 15.17
C LEU A 235 0.67 2.00 15.02
N ALA A 236 1.40 2.18 16.12
CA ALA A 236 2.86 2.12 16.10
C ALA A 236 3.38 0.73 15.69
N ALA A 237 4.59 0.72 15.16
CA ALA A 237 5.27 -0.51 14.72
C ALA A 237 5.73 -1.39 15.90
#